data_094ee41670a4bd9a38afb8a0bafd1b18
#
_entry.id   094ee41670a4bd9a38afb8a0bafd1b18
#
_cell.length_a   1.000
_cell.length_b   1.000
_cell.length_c   1.000
_cell.angle_alpha   90.00
_cell.angle_beta   90.00
_cell.angle_gamma   90.00
#
_symmetry.space_group_name_H-M   'P 1'
#
loop_
_entity.id
_entity.type
_entity.pdbx_description
1 polymer ?
#
loop_
_entity_poly.entity_id
_entity_poly.type
_entity_poly.pdbx_seq_one_letter_code
_entity_poly.pdbx_strand_id
1 'polypeptide(L)'
;LIGTPEAPTIIDVRTDVSSALLDEANRLGINVHLNHSVTGVNGRHRVTSVQICNNDDYVGARIDCDTLLMAGGWTPSVHLWSHSKGSLAWRDDIGAYVPDQPNENVRCVGACSGGWDFGSGAIIDVLPTPKDQSRIRAFVDFQNDVTAKDIKLAVREGFRSIEHIKRYTTNGMATDQGKTSNLNGLQIASTALAKPVTDIGLTSFRPPYTPQTFGALAGHAKGALFQPTRTTNIDGWAAENGAVFELVAQWRRARYFPSAGEDMHAAVNRECVAVRSSVGIFDASTLGKIEVVGPDAAEFLNRMYTNPWKALEPGRCRYGLLLKEDGFITDDGVSARLAPDRFHLTTTTGGAARVLNMMEDYLQTEWPDLDVWLTSTTEQYAVIALQGPNARKLLEPLVEGIDLSADAFPHMAIREGTICGIPTRLFRVSFTGELGFEINVPTAYGRAVWERLMAEGAKFDITPYGTEAMHVLRAEKGFIIVGQDTDGTITPFDAGLDWAVGKKKPDFVGKRSMARPDIVAPGRKQLVGLLTDDPNVVLEEGAQIVADPRQPIPMTMIGHVTSSYWSETLGRSIAFALVAGGHENMSGTLHIPMPGKTHEAKVSGMVFYDAEGARLHV
;
A
#
# COMPACT_ATOMS: atom_id res chain seq x y z
N LEU A 1 11.42 30.01 -35.78
CA LEU A 1 11.98 31.04 -34.86
C LEU A 1 11.35 32.41 -35.15
N ILE A 2 10.02 32.49 -35.14
CA ILE A 2 9.29 33.72 -35.29
C ILE A 2 9.17 34.35 -33.88
N GLY A 3 9.85 35.49 -33.68
CA GLY A 3 9.68 36.32 -32.49
C GLY A 3 10.86 36.40 -31.51
N THR A 4 12.08 36.03 -31.89
CA THR A 4 13.28 36.35 -31.12
C THR A 4 13.82 37.74 -31.54
N PRO A 5 14.24 38.58 -30.57
CA PRO A 5 14.76 39.93 -30.91
C PRO A 5 16.10 39.91 -31.67
N GLU A 6 16.80 38.81 -31.67
CA GLU A 6 18.09 38.62 -32.37
C GLU A 6 18.00 37.44 -33.34
N ALA A 7 18.63 37.56 -34.50
CA ALA A 7 18.69 36.51 -35.52
C ALA A 7 19.46 35.29 -34.95
N PRO A 8 18.94 34.06 -35.10
CA PRO A 8 19.64 32.87 -34.63
C PRO A 8 20.93 32.66 -35.42
N THR A 9 21.91 32.03 -34.78
CA THR A 9 23.13 31.52 -35.45
C THR A 9 22.98 30.03 -35.70
N ILE A 10 23.26 29.57 -36.91
CA ILE A 10 23.30 28.16 -37.28
C ILE A 10 24.72 27.65 -37.27
N ILE A 11 24.97 26.54 -36.61
CA ILE A 11 26.23 25.82 -36.61
C ILE A 11 25.96 24.48 -37.28
N ASP A 12 26.57 24.26 -38.43
CA ASP A 12 26.39 23.05 -39.25
C ASP A 12 27.71 22.31 -39.38
N VAL A 13 27.70 21.04 -39.11
CA VAL A 13 28.91 20.17 -39.20
C VAL A 13 29.27 19.83 -40.62
N ARG A 14 28.36 20.02 -41.57
CA ARG A 14 28.57 19.74 -42.97
C ARG A 14 29.42 20.83 -43.62
N THR A 15 30.24 20.41 -44.60
CA THR A 15 31.05 21.31 -45.42
C THR A 15 30.26 21.85 -46.62
N ASP A 16 29.24 21.08 -47.05
CA ASP A 16 28.41 21.42 -48.21
C ASP A 16 26.93 21.40 -47.85
N VAL A 17 26.25 22.48 -48.12
CA VAL A 17 24.83 22.69 -47.87
C VAL A 17 24.21 23.36 -49.09
N SER A 18 22.98 23.04 -49.46
CA SER A 18 22.36 23.60 -50.67
C SER A 18 22.36 25.15 -50.68
N SER A 19 22.73 25.71 -51.82
CA SER A 19 22.78 27.17 -52.00
C SER A 19 21.46 27.84 -51.66
N ALA A 20 20.33 27.22 -51.96
CA ALA A 20 19.02 27.73 -51.62
C ALA A 20 18.79 27.93 -50.12
N LEU A 21 19.33 27.05 -49.27
CA LEU A 21 19.25 27.20 -47.80
C LEU A 21 20.17 28.32 -47.31
N LEU A 22 21.35 28.49 -47.91
CA LEU A 22 22.27 29.57 -47.57
C LEU A 22 21.71 30.92 -48.00
N ASP A 23 21.10 31.01 -49.19
CA ASP A 23 20.44 32.22 -49.70
C ASP A 23 19.28 32.62 -48.77
N GLU A 24 18.50 31.66 -48.33
CA GLU A 24 17.40 31.94 -47.41
C GLU A 24 17.91 32.35 -46.01
N ALA A 25 18.95 31.73 -45.49
CA ALA A 25 19.57 32.16 -44.26
C ALA A 25 20.09 33.60 -44.35
N ASN A 26 20.77 33.92 -45.43
CA ASN A 26 21.26 35.26 -45.70
C ASN A 26 20.10 36.28 -45.81
N ARG A 27 19.02 35.93 -46.51
CA ARG A 27 17.81 36.77 -46.63
C ARG A 27 17.18 37.07 -45.26
N LEU A 28 17.27 36.11 -44.32
CA LEU A 28 16.73 36.22 -42.96
C LEU A 28 17.73 36.84 -41.99
N GLY A 29 18.95 37.19 -42.44
CA GLY A 29 20.00 37.73 -41.55
C GLY A 29 20.56 36.73 -40.55
N ILE A 30 20.49 35.44 -40.90
CA ILE A 30 20.97 34.33 -40.03
C ILE A 30 22.45 34.05 -40.33
N ASN A 31 23.30 34.08 -39.32
CA ASN A 31 24.69 33.68 -39.44
C ASN A 31 24.80 32.15 -39.52
N VAL A 32 25.55 31.64 -40.50
CA VAL A 32 25.77 30.20 -40.68
C VAL A 32 27.27 29.91 -40.63
N HIS A 33 27.64 29.02 -39.69
CA HIS A 33 29.00 28.48 -39.59
C HIS A 33 28.98 27.02 -40.10
N LEU A 34 29.45 26.83 -41.35
CA LEU A 34 29.63 25.49 -41.93
C LEU A 34 30.92 24.84 -41.42
N ASN A 35 30.96 23.52 -41.42
CA ASN A 35 32.07 22.73 -40.94
C ASN A 35 32.48 23.06 -39.47
N HIS A 36 31.50 23.39 -38.64
CA HIS A 36 31.72 23.69 -37.22
C HIS A 36 30.93 22.78 -36.34
N SER A 37 31.46 22.49 -35.16
CA SER A 37 30.85 21.72 -34.09
C SER A 37 30.75 22.55 -32.81
N VAL A 38 29.70 22.31 -32.00
CA VAL A 38 29.63 22.83 -30.64
C VAL A 38 30.48 21.94 -29.72
N THR A 39 31.50 22.53 -29.12
CA THR A 39 32.50 21.78 -28.30
C THR A 39 32.37 22.08 -26.80
N GLY A 40 31.56 23.04 -26.44
CA GLY A 40 31.33 23.36 -25.03
C GLY A 40 30.12 24.29 -24.84
N VAL A 41 29.54 24.23 -23.67
CA VAL A 41 28.42 25.08 -23.26
C VAL A 41 28.78 25.73 -21.93
N ASN A 42 28.58 27.03 -21.80
CA ASN A 42 28.85 27.81 -20.60
C ASN A 42 27.54 28.27 -19.96
N GLY A 43 27.56 28.35 -18.64
CA GLY A 43 26.44 28.81 -17.83
C GLY A 43 26.25 27.93 -16.59
N ARG A 44 25.60 28.46 -15.56
CA ARG A 44 25.34 27.70 -14.32
C ARG A 44 23.88 27.30 -14.18
N HIS A 45 22.97 28.25 -14.34
CA HIS A 45 21.52 28.01 -14.23
C HIS A 45 20.84 28.02 -15.60
N ARG A 46 21.47 28.64 -16.59
CA ARG A 46 21.02 28.66 -17.99
C ARG A 46 22.25 28.80 -18.87
N VAL A 47 22.09 28.49 -20.16
CA VAL A 47 23.12 28.72 -21.17
C VAL A 47 23.39 30.22 -21.26
N THR A 48 24.67 30.60 -21.32
CA THR A 48 25.10 32.00 -21.52
C THR A 48 25.99 32.15 -22.75
N SER A 49 26.62 31.07 -23.18
CA SER A 49 27.39 31.02 -24.45
C SER A 49 27.71 29.59 -24.82
N VAL A 50 28.04 29.38 -26.10
CA VAL A 50 28.57 28.14 -26.62
C VAL A 50 29.98 28.34 -27.16
N GLN A 51 30.80 27.30 -27.05
CA GLN A 51 32.07 27.19 -27.75
C GLN A 51 31.83 26.44 -29.05
N ILE A 52 32.24 26.98 -30.18
CA ILE A 52 32.26 26.29 -31.47
C ILE A 52 33.67 26.06 -31.93
N CYS A 53 33.90 25.07 -32.78
CA CYS A 53 35.19 24.73 -33.32
C CYS A 53 35.04 24.33 -34.79
N ASN A 54 35.89 24.84 -35.64
CA ASN A 54 36.00 24.36 -37.00
C ASN A 54 36.57 22.94 -37.01
N ASN A 55 36.00 22.07 -37.84
CA ASN A 55 36.32 20.63 -37.80
C ASN A 55 37.66 20.27 -38.45
N ASP A 56 38.20 21.14 -39.31
CA ASP A 56 39.49 20.89 -40.01
C ASP A 56 40.69 21.38 -39.23
N ASP A 57 40.64 22.62 -38.77
CA ASP A 57 41.79 23.30 -38.16
C ASP A 57 41.67 23.44 -36.62
N TYR A 58 40.53 23.05 -36.08
CA TYR A 58 40.21 23.14 -34.65
C TYR A 58 40.28 24.56 -34.07
N VAL A 59 40.14 25.58 -34.92
CA VAL A 59 40.03 26.97 -34.45
C VAL A 59 38.68 27.17 -33.80
N GLY A 60 38.72 27.58 -32.55
CA GLY A 60 37.51 27.77 -31.71
C GLY A 60 37.07 29.22 -31.69
N ALA A 61 35.73 29.43 -31.60
CA ALA A 61 35.10 30.71 -31.35
C ALA A 61 34.06 30.57 -30.24
N ARG A 62 33.72 31.70 -29.57
CA ARG A 62 32.64 31.77 -28.60
C ARG A 62 31.47 32.55 -29.18
N ILE A 63 30.27 32.01 -29.01
CA ILE A 63 29.02 32.67 -29.36
C ILE A 63 28.20 32.83 -28.09
N ASP A 64 27.83 34.08 -27.76
CA ASP A 64 26.95 34.37 -26.65
C ASP A 64 25.50 34.02 -27.06
N CYS A 65 24.80 33.27 -26.24
CA CYS A 65 23.42 32.83 -26.45
C CYS A 65 22.77 32.45 -25.14
N ASP A 66 21.47 32.52 -25.07
CA ASP A 66 20.67 32.05 -23.91
C ASP A 66 20.02 30.70 -24.15
N THR A 67 19.99 30.25 -25.38
CA THR A 67 19.35 28.99 -25.80
C THR A 67 20.21 28.28 -26.84
N LEU A 68 20.40 26.97 -26.67
CA LEU A 68 21.02 26.09 -27.64
C LEU A 68 20.01 25.04 -28.11
N LEU A 69 19.65 25.08 -29.40
CA LEU A 69 18.82 24.07 -30.04
C LEU A 69 19.69 23.06 -30.76
N MET A 70 19.52 21.79 -30.46
CA MET A 70 20.30 20.69 -31.02
C MET A 70 19.48 19.91 -32.02
N ALA A 71 20.04 19.59 -33.21
CA ALA A 71 19.45 18.71 -34.20
C ALA A 71 20.51 17.70 -34.65
N GLY A 72 20.34 16.45 -34.33
CA GLY A 72 21.28 15.36 -34.60
C GLY A 72 20.97 14.57 -35.87
N GLY A 73 20.09 15.08 -36.76
CA GLY A 73 19.65 14.35 -37.94
C GLY A 73 18.42 13.47 -37.70
N TRP A 74 18.17 12.58 -38.62
CA TRP A 74 16.99 11.72 -38.61
C TRP A 74 17.37 10.26 -38.67
N THR A 75 16.63 9.40 -37.96
CA THR A 75 16.73 7.96 -38.03
C THR A 75 15.37 7.33 -38.24
N PRO A 76 15.25 6.23 -38.99
CA PRO A 76 13.96 5.53 -39.16
C PRO A 76 13.38 5.10 -37.82
N SER A 77 12.08 5.31 -37.62
CA SER A 77 11.39 4.84 -36.42
C SER A 77 10.99 3.37 -36.59
N VAL A 78 11.90 2.46 -36.23
CA VAL A 78 11.76 1.01 -36.45
C VAL A 78 11.18 0.25 -35.25
N HIS A 79 10.67 0.96 -34.24
CA HIS A 79 10.19 0.37 -32.99
C HIS A 79 9.04 -0.63 -33.20
N LEU A 80 7.99 -0.23 -33.93
CA LEU A 80 6.83 -1.11 -34.20
C LEU A 80 7.21 -2.33 -35.02
N TRP A 81 8.16 -2.17 -35.95
CA TRP A 81 8.73 -3.30 -36.70
C TRP A 81 9.46 -4.28 -35.77
N SER A 82 10.28 -3.77 -34.88
CA SER A 82 10.98 -4.60 -33.88
C SER A 82 10.02 -5.26 -32.89
N HIS A 83 8.89 -4.63 -32.55
CA HIS A 83 7.83 -5.22 -31.72
C HIS A 83 7.18 -6.44 -32.39
N SER A 84 7.04 -6.43 -33.73
CA SER A 84 6.58 -7.58 -34.50
C SER A 84 7.69 -8.61 -34.78
N LYS A 85 8.88 -8.42 -34.18
CA LYS A 85 10.08 -9.28 -34.34
C LYS A 85 10.64 -9.35 -35.77
N GLY A 86 10.39 -8.34 -36.59
CA GLY A 86 11.03 -8.16 -37.89
C GLY A 86 12.53 -7.85 -37.72
N SER A 87 13.38 -8.37 -38.63
CA SER A 87 14.82 -8.10 -38.61
C SER A 87 15.12 -6.69 -39.14
N LEU A 88 16.28 -6.17 -38.74
CA LEU A 88 16.80 -4.88 -39.16
C LEU A 88 18.09 -5.05 -39.97
N ALA A 89 18.24 -4.28 -41.04
CA ALA A 89 19.48 -4.18 -41.82
C ALA A 89 20.05 -2.77 -41.70
N TRP A 90 21.39 -2.69 -41.67
CA TRP A 90 22.11 -1.42 -41.72
C TRP A 90 22.18 -0.89 -43.16
N ARG A 91 21.92 0.40 -43.33
CA ARG A 91 22.10 1.11 -44.62
C ARG A 91 23.16 2.20 -44.47
N ASP A 92 24.29 2.02 -45.16
CA ASP A 92 25.41 2.95 -45.11
C ASP A 92 25.07 4.34 -45.64
N ASP A 93 24.23 4.39 -46.69
CA ASP A 93 23.84 5.65 -47.35
C ASP A 93 23.04 6.60 -46.46
N ILE A 94 22.38 6.07 -45.46
CA ILE A 94 21.61 6.89 -44.48
C ILE A 94 22.14 6.73 -43.04
N GLY A 95 23.18 5.91 -42.81
CA GLY A 95 23.80 5.69 -41.52
C GLY A 95 22.81 5.20 -40.43
N ALA A 96 21.86 4.35 -40.80
CA ALA A 96 20.81 3.91 -39.90
C ALA A 96 20.31 2.49 -40.20
N TYR A 97 19.64 1.90 -39.21
CA TYR A 97 18.93 0.64 -39.38
C TYR A 97 17.56 0.86 -40.02
N VAL A 98 17.21 0.01 -40.96
CA VAL A 98 15.88 -0.03 -41.63
C VAL A 98 15.25 -1.41 -41.47
N PRO A 99 13.91 -1.53 -41.64
CA PRO A 99 13.23 -2.82 -41.72
C PRO A 99 13.80 -3.70 -42.83
N ASP A 100 14.03 -5.00 -42.53
CA ASP A 100 14.53 -6.00 -43.46
C ASP A 100 13.50 -7.12 -43.65
N GLN A 101 13.63 -8.27 -42.96
CA GLN A 101 12.71 -9.38 -43.11
C GLN A 101 11.57 -9.30 -42.08
N PRO A 102 10.32 -9.35 -42.54
CA PRO A 102 9.17 -9.37 -41.65
C PRO A 102 9.00 -10.74 -40.98
N ASN A 103 8.57 -10.75 -39.74
CA ASN A 103 8.15 -11.99 -39.04
C ASN A 103 6.64 -12.24 -39.17
N GLU A 104 5.88 -11.21 -39.53
CA GLU A 104 4.41 -11.22 -39.71
C GLU A 104 4.05 -10.54 -41.04
N ASN A 105 2.78 -10.55 -41.44
CA ASN A 105 2.28 -9.84 -42.62
C ASN A 105 2.26 -8.31 -42.39
N VAL A 106 3.44 -7.71 -42.20
CA VAL A 106 3.65 -6.29 -41.95
C VAL A 106 4.55 -5.70 -43.03
N ARG A 107 4.24 -4.50 -43.50
CA ARG A 107 5.06 -3.75 -44.42
C ARG A 107 5.30 -2.33 -43.91
N CYS A 108 6.56 -1.90 -43.93
CA CYS A 108 6.95 -0.51 -43.66
C CYS A 108 7.02 0.31 -44.96
N VAL A 109 6.58 1.55 -44.89
CA VAL A 109 6.62 2.49 -46.01
C VAL A 109 7.02 3.89 -45.52
N GLY A 110 7.55 4.72 -46.43
CA GLY A 110 7.95 6.10 -46.13
C GLY A 110 9.21 6.16 -45.22
N ALA A 111 9.28 7.14 -44.35
CA ALA A 111 10.45 7.44 -43.54
C ALA A 111 10.89 6.28 -42.63
N CYS A 112 10.00 5.42 -42.13
CA CYS A 112 10.38 4.26 -41.34
C CYS A 112 11.10 3.17 -42.13
N SER A 113 10.97 3.16 -43.48
CA SER A 113 11.74 2.30 -44.38
C SER A 113 13.01 2.99 -44.96
N GLY A 114 13.37 4.17 -44.46
CA GLY A 114 14.51 4.94 -44.92
C GLY A 114 14.24 5.76 -46.20
N GLY A 115 12.99 5.93 -46.56
CA GLY A 115 12.58 6.83 -47.65
C GLY A 115 12.31 8.25 -47.10
N TRP A 116 13.16 9.20 -47.47
CA TRP A 116 13.03 10.61 -47.08
C TRP A 116 12.60 11.46 -48.27
N ASP A 117 11.51 12.20 -48.13
CA ASP A 117 11.02 13.14 -49.17
C ASP A 117 11.67 14.53 -49.08
N PHE A 118 12.48 14.78 -48.03
CA PHE A 118 13.05 16.09 -47.74
C PHE A 118 14.61 16.10 -47.79
N GLY A 119 15.17 15.56 -48.87
CA GLY A 119 16.63 15.52 -49.08
C GLY A 119 17.34 14.46 -48.26
N SER A 120 18.56 14.13 -48.65
CA SER A 120 19.38 13.13 -47.98
C SER A 120 19.52 13.49 -46.50
N GLY A 121 19.02 12.63 -45.61
CA GLY A 121 19.31 12.73 -44.19
C GLY A 121 20.83 12.78 -44.01
N ALA A 122 21.35 13.87 -43.46
CA ALA A 122 22.78 13.96 -43.26
C ALA A 122 23.20 12.87 -42.27
N ILE A 123 24.05 11.98 -42.70
CA ILE A 123 24.81 11.16 -41.78
C ILE A 123 25.71 12.14 -41.02
N ILE A 124 25.43 12.35 -39.77
CA ILE A 124 26.36 13.07 -38.93
C ILE A 124 27.34 12.03 -38.44
N ASP A 125 28.49 12.00 -39.09
CA ASP A 125 29.63 11.31 -38.56
C ASP A 125 29.93 11.79 -37.13
N VAL A 126 30.46 10.91 -36.30
CA VAL A 126 30.75 11.27 -34.90
C VAL A 126 31.54 12.56 -34.87
N LEU A 127 30.96 13.62 -34.34
CA LEU A 127 31.55 14.95 -34.31
C LEU A 127 33.00 14.91 -33.83
N PRO A 128 33.93 15.60 -34.49
CA PRO A 128 35.28 15.73 -34.01
C PRO A 128 35.24 16.34 -32.62
N THR A 129 35.78 15.61 -31.67
CA THR A 129 35.79 15.99 -30.28
C THR A 129 37.11 16.67 -29.95
N PRO A 130 37.13 17.74 -29.12
CA PRO A 130 38.37 18.38 -28.69
C PRO A 130 39.34 17.34 -28.08
N LYS A 131 40.64 17.59 -28.20
CA LYS A 131 41.68 16.67 -27.72
C LYS A 131 41.57 16.22 -26.27
N ASP A 132 40.92 17.00 -25.41
CA ASP A 132 40.67 16.65 -23.99
C ASP A 132 39.19 16.35 -23.74
N GLN A 133 38.72 15.19 -24.18
CA GLN A 133 37.38 14.68 -23.89
C GLN A 133 37.16 14.34 -22.42
N SER A 134 38.22 14.28 -21.60
CA SER A 134 38.12 13.84 -20.20
C SER A 134 37.29 14.78 -19.35
N ARG A 135 37.16 16.05 -19.73
CA ARG A 135 36.44 17.11 -19.02
C ARG A 135 35.03 17.38 -19.55
N ILE A 136 34.66 16.78 -20.69
CA ILE A 136 33.37 17.04 -21.32
C ILE A 136 32.32 16.02 -20.85
N ARG A 137 31.15 16.48 -20.46
CA ARG A 137 29.96 15.66 -20.29
C ARG A 137 29.18 15.65 -21.59
N ALA A 138 29.45 14.68 -22.45
CA ALA A 138 28.70 14.47 -23.69
C ALA A 138 27.49 13.56 -23.38
N PHE A 139 26.34 14.15 -23.14
CA PHE A 139 25.11 13.42 -22.88
C PHE A 139 24.62 12.72 -24.13
N VAL A 140 24.23 11.46 -23.98
CA VAL A 140 23.69 10.56 -25.01
C VAL A 140 22.19 10.35 -24.76
N ASP A 141 21.83 10.03 -23.53
CA ASP A 141 20.45 9.89 -23.07
C ASP A 141 20.15 11.01 -22.07
N PHE A 142 19.30 11.96 -22.48
CA PHE A 142 18.97 13.13 -21.66
C PHE A 142 17.97 12.82 -20.55
N GLN A 143 17.22 11.71 -20.63
CA GLN A 143 16.25 11.34 -19.61
C GLN A 143 16.91 10.60 -18.44
N ASN A 144 17.96 9.82 -18.72
CA ASN A 144 18.70 9.06 -17.72
C ASN A 144 20.11 9.63 -17.44
N ASP A 145 20.42 10.81 -17.98
CA ASP A 145 21.73 11.47 -17.84
C ASP A 145 22.93 10.60 -18.24
N VAL A 146 22.72 9.67 -19.19
CA VAL A 146 23.82 8.81 -19.66
C VAL A 146 24.76 9.59 -20.56
N THR A 147 26.03 9.51 -20.28
CA THR A 147 27.08 10.18 -21.05
C THR A 147 27.89 9.18 -21.92
N ALA A 148 28.63 9.70 -22.89
CA ALA A 148 29.57 8.90 -23.65
C ALA A 148 30.62 8.19 -22.76
N LYS A 149 30.96 8.79 -21.60
CA LYS A 149 31.89 8.18 -20.62
C LYS A 149 31.27 6.93 -19.98
N ASP A 150 29.98 6.92 -19.69
CA ASP A 150 29.31 5.78 -19.08
C ASP A 150 29.28 4.58 -20.03
N ILE A 151 29.04 4.83 -21.33
CA ILE A 151 29.11 3.77 -22.36
C ILE A 151 30.51 3.23 -22.49
N LYS A 152 31.54 4.12 -22.55
CA LYS A 152 32.95 3.70 -22.59
C LYS A 152 33.34 2.95 -21.32
N LEU A 153 32.85 3.35 -20.16
CA LEU A 153 33.06 2.66 -18.90
C LEU A 153 32.47 1.24 -18.96
N ALA A 154 31.22 1.08 -19.41
CA ALA A 154 30.62 -0.24 -19.57
C ALA A 154 31.48 -1.18 -20.41
N VAL A 155 32.02 -0.68 -21.54
CA VAL A 155 32.92 -1.45 -22.39
C VAL A 155 34.22 -1.82 -21.66
N ARG A 156 34.82 -0.90 -20.91
CA ARG A 156 36.01 -1.12 -20.10
C ARG A 156 35.79 -2.17 -19.01
N GLU A 157 34.60 -2.17 -18.38
CA GLU A 157 34.18 -3.16 -17.37
C GLU A 157 33.86 -4.55 -17.97
N GLY A 158 34.00 -4.69 -19.31
CA GLY A 158 33.92 -5.99 -19.99
C GLY A 158 32.60 -6.26 -20.73
N PHE A 159 31.65 -5.36 -20.72
CA PHE A 159 30.42 -5.53 -21.49
C PHE A 159 30.68 -5.42 -22.99
N ARG A 160 30.19 -6.41 -23.75
CA ARG A 160 30.41 -6.52 -25.22
C ARG A 160 29.12 -6.47 -26.01
N SER A 161 28.00 -6.85 -25.42
CA SER A 161 26.67 -6.80 -26.03
C SER A 161 26.04 -5.45 -25.80
N ILE A 162 25.45 -4.87 -26.85
CA ILE A 162 24.73 -3.60 -26.73
C ILE A 162 23.57 -3.69 -25.73
N GLU A 163 22.91 -4.85 -25.61
CA GLU A 163 21.85 -5.09 -24.64
C GLU A 163 22.34 -5.05 -23.19
N HIS A 164 23.56 -5.49 -22.94
CA HIS A 164 24.18 -5.42 -21.61
C HIS A 164 24.69 -4.01 -21.32
N ILE A 165 25.30 -3.33 -22.31
CA ILE A 165 25.70 -1.92 -22.20
C ILE A 165 24.47 -1.05 -21.88
N LYS A 166 23.35 -1.28 -22.55
CA LYS A 166 22.08 -0.62 -22.29
C LYS A 166 21.64 -0.79 -20.83
N ARG A 167 21.66 -2.01 -20.30
CA ARG A 167 21.23 -2.29 -18.92
C ARG A 167 22.18 -1.73 -17.88
N TYR A 168 23.48 -1.77 -18.14
CA TYR A 168 24.50 -1.22 -17.25
C TYR A 168 24.39 0.30 -17.14
N THR A 169 24.16 0.99 -18.26
CA THR A 169 24.14 2.45 -18.35
C THR A 169 22.74 3.05 -18.22
N THR A 170 21.68 2.27 -18.39
CA THR A 170 20.29 2.70 -18.58
C THR A 170 20.04 3.46 -19.89
N ASN A 171 20.97 3.48 -20.83
CA ASN A 171 20.83 4.16 -22.13
C ASN A 171 19.61 3.62 -22.91
N GLY A 172 18.69 4.50 -23.29
CA GLY A 172 17.49 4.14 -24.04
C GLY A 172 16.43 3.36 -23.25
N MET A 173 16.51 3.39 -21.90
CA MET A 173 15.53 2.72 -21.04
C MET A 173 14.42 3.65 -20.53
N ALA A 174 14.48 4.93 -20.84
CA ALA A 174 13.50 5.91 -20.42
C ALA A 174 12.25 5.93 -21.34
N THR A 175 11.37 6.90 -21.12
CA THR A 175 10.05 6.98 -21.76
C THR A 175 10.09 7.17 -23.27
N ASP A 176 11.19 7.73 -23.83
CA ASP A 176 11.41 7.85 -25.27
C ASP A 176 11.82 6.51 -25.93
N GLN A 177 12.06 5.48 -25.14
CA GLN A 177 12.49 4.15 -25.60
C GLN A 177 13.75 4.19 -26.50
N GLY A 178 14.66 5.12 -26.20
CA GLY A 178 15.91 5.28 -26.91
C GLY A 178 15.81 5.85 -28.33
N LYS A 179 14.68 6.48 -28.69
CA LYS A 179 14.50 7.07 -30.01
C LYS A 179 15.60 8.09 -30.35
N THR A 180 16.08 8.82 -29.36
CA THR A 180 17.13 9.84 -29.53
C THR A 180 18.52 9.38 -29.14
N SER A 181 18.66 8.27 -28.38
CA SER A 181 19.93 7.88 -27.76
C SER A 181 20.52 6.56 -28.28
N ASN A 182 19.70 5.63 -28.77
CA ASN A 182 20.18 4.28 -29.09
C ASN A 182 21.22 4.25 -30.22
N LEU A 183 21.01 5.02 -31.30
CA LEU A 183 21.98 5.05 -32.40
C LEU A 183 23.30 5.71 -31.98
N ASN A 184 23.23 6.84 -31.26
CA ASN A 184 24.41 7.51 -30.73
C ASN A 184 25.18 6.60 -29.74
N GLY A 185 24.47 5.92 -28.86
CA GLY A 185 25.04 4.95 -27.94
C GLY A 185 25.72 3.78 -28.65
N LEU A 186 25.13 3.29 -29.73
CA LEU A 186 25.72 2.25 -30.58
C LEU A 186 27.00 2.72 -31.24
N GLN A 187 27.06 3.91 -31.81
CA GLN A 187 28.25 4.48 -32.42
C GLN A 187 29.43 4.60 -31.42
N ILE A 188 29.12 5.11 -30.22
CA ILE A 188 30.12 5.21 -29.14
C ILE A 188 30.62 3.82 -28.70
N ALA A 189 29.70 2.85 -28.56
CA ALA A 189 30.05 1.47 -28.25
C ALA A 189 30.88 0.82 -29.36
N SER A 190 30.54 1.04 -30.63
CA SER A 190 31.27 0.60 -31.82
C SER A 190 32.73 1.08 -31.78
N THR A 191 32.94 2.38 -31.58
CA THR A 191 34.26 2.97 -31.45
C THR A 191 35.03 2.38 -30.25
N ALA A 192 34.40 2.24 -29.10
CA ALA A 192 35.03 1.72 -27.88
C ALA A 192 35.39 0.23 -27.99
N LEU A 193 34.62 -0.56 -28.73
CA LEU A 193 34.82 -2.00 -28.96
C LEU A 193 35.73 -2.27 -30.16
N ALA A 194 36.05 -1.24 -30.98
CA ALA A 194 36.75 -1.38 -32.28
C ALA A 194 36.05 -2.40 -33.19
N LYS A 195 34.73 -2.36 -33.28
CA LYS A 195 33.89 -3.23 -34.10
C LYS A 195 32.91 -2.39 -34.92
N PRO A 196 32.57 -2.78 -36.17
CA PRO A 196 31.54 -2.10 -36.93
C PRO A 196 30.17 -2.21 -36.25
N VAL A 197 29.32 -1.24 -36.46
CA VAL A 197 27.94 -1.19 -35.89
C VAL A 197 27.10 -2.42 -36.25
N THR A 198 27.36 -3.00 -37.44
CA THR A 198 26.68 -4.21 -37.94
C THR A 198 27.01 -5.45 -37.11
N ASP A 199 28.17 -5.54 -36.52
CA ASP A 199 28.61 -6.68 -35.69
C ASP A 199 28.07 -6.57 -34.25
N ILE A 200 27.69 -5.36 -33.83
CA ILE A 200 27.18 -5.10 -32.48
C ILE A 200 25.65 -5.17 -32.50
N GLY A 201 25.02 -4.62 -33.52
CA GLY A 201 23.57 -4.53 -33.69
C GLY A 201 22.92 -3.46 -32.83
N LEU A 202 21.70 -3.09 -33.20
CA LEU A 202 20.89 -2.14 -32.42
C LEU A 202 20.20 -2.87 -31.25
N THR A 203 19.92 -2.15 -30.18
CA THR A 203 19.14 -2.67 -29.06
C THR A 203 17.71 -3.03 -29.51
N SER A 204 17.17 -4.12 -28.98
CA SER A 204 15.78 -4.50 -29.22
C SER A 204 14.82 -3.51 -28.56
N PHE A 205 13.87 -3.04 -29.34
CA PHE A 205 12.81 -2.18 -28.82
C PHE A 205 11.68 -3.02 -28.24
N ARG A 206 11.10 -2.56 -27.13
CA ARG A 206 10.00 -3.23 -26.43
C ARG A 206 8.77 -2.33 -26.35
N PRO A 207 7.56 -2.90 -26.36
CA PRO A 207 6.35 -2.12 -26.05
C PRO A 207 6.45 -1.45 -24.67
N PRO A 208 5.80 -0.27 -24.51
CA PRO A 208 4.99 0.47 -25.48
C PRO A 208 5.84 1.34 -26.43
N TYR A 209 5.33 1.64 -27.63
CA TYR A 209 5.99 2.53 -28.59
C TYR A 209 6.10 3.97 -28.08
N THR A 210 5.07 4.43 -27.38
CA THR A 210 5.01 5.73 -26.70
C THR A 210 4.70 5.51 -25.22
N PRO A 211 5.08 6.45 -24.34
CA PRO A 211 4.68 6.38 -22.93
C PRO A 211 3.17 6.24 -22.79
N GLN A 212 2.76 5.28 -21.95
CA GLN A 212 1.35 5.03 -21.63
C GLN A 212 1.07 5.47 -20.21
N THR A 213 -0.01 6.22 -20.03
CA THR A 213 -0.45 6.59 -18.69
C THR A 213 -1.21 5.42 -18.05
N PHE A 214 -1.14 5.30 -16.72
CA PHE A 214 -1.97 4.33 -15.99
C PHE A 214 -3.46 4.51 -16.29
N GLY A 215 -3.92 5.75 -16.48
CA GLY A 215 -5.30 6.03 -16.86
C GLY A 215 -5.71 5.47 -18.22
N ALA A 216 -4.79 5.41 -19.19
CA ALA A 216 -5.05 4.77 -20.49
C ALA A 216 -5.12 3.25 -20.37
N LEU A 217 -4.21 2.65 -19.55
CA LEU A 217 -4.21 1.20 -19.29
C LEU A 217 -5.43 0.78 -18.46
N ALA A 218 -5.85 1.60 -17.50
CA ALA A 218 -7.02 1.33 -16.67
C ALA A 218 -8.33 1.26 -17.50
N GLY A 219 -8.40 1.96 -18.64
CA GLY A 219 -9.60 1.96 -19.47
C GLY A 219 -10.84 2.40 -18.71
N HIS A 220 -11.82 1.51 -18.59
CA HIS A 220 -13.06 1.73 -17.83
C HIS A 220 -12.90 1.49 -16.32
N ALA A 221 -11.83 0.86 -15.87
CA ALA A 221 -11.59 0.58 -14.44
C ALA A 221 -11.18 1.86 -13.70
N LYS A 222 -12.13 2.78 -13.52
CA LYS A 222 -11.97 4.09 -12.85
C LYS A 222 -13.03 4.28 -11.79
N GLY A 223 -12.73 5.05 -10.75
CA GLY A 223 -13.67 5.34 -9.67
C GLY A 223 -14.23 4.07 -9.04
N ALA A 224 -15.54 3.95 -8.99
CA ALA A 224 -16.23 2.80 -8.38
C ALA A 224 -15.97 1.45 -9.08
N LEU A 225 -15.61 1.44 -10.37
CA LEU A 225 -15.21 0.20 -11.05
C LEU A 225 -13.78 -0.25 -10.70
N PHE A 226 -12.92 0.69 -10.34
CA PHE A 226 -11.57 0.40 -9.87
C PHE A 226 -11.54 0.09 -8.38
N GLN A 227 -12.27 0.88 -7.60
CA GLN A 227 -12.35 0.75 -6.14
C GLN A 227 -13.81 0.70 -5.72
N PRO A 228 -14.47 -0.47 -5.82
CA PRO A 228 -15.88 -0.61 -5.49
C PRO A 228 -16.10 -0.41 -4.00
N THR A 229 -17.18 0.28 -3.65
CA THR A 229 -17.68 0.32 -2.28
C THR A 229 -18.55 -0.91 -2.03
N ARG A 230 -18.18 -1.70 -1.02
CA ARG A 230 -18.93 -2.87 -0.58
C ARG A 230 -19.91 -2.45 0.52
N THR A 231 -21.09 -3.02 0.50
CA THR A 231 -22.15 -2.76 1.50
C THR A 231 -22.67 -4.07 2.07
N THR A 232 -23.16 -4.01 3.31
CA THR A 232 -23.81 -5.15 3.96
C THR A 232 -25.30 -5.13 3.64
N ASN A 233 -26.02 -6.19 4.00
CA ASN A 233 -27.49 -6.21 3.90
C ASN A 233 -28.20 -5.24 4.86
N ILE A 234 -27.51 -4.75 5.88
CA ILE A 234 -28.04 -3.84 6.90
C ILE A 234 -27.77 -2.38 6.50
N ASP A 235 -26.86 -2.13 5.58
CA ASP A 235 -26.42 -0.79 5.14
C ASP A 235 -27.60 0.11 4.72
N GLY A 236 -28.56 -0.45 3.95
CA GLY A 236 -29.75 0.30 3.53
C GLY A 236 -30.60 0.76 4.73
N TRP A 237 -30.78 -0.10 5.73
CA TRP A 237 -31.49 0.27 6.96
C TRP A 237 -30.74 1.37 7.71
N ALA A 238 -29.43 1.26 7.84
CA ALA A 238 -28.62 2.29 8.51
C ALA A 238 -28.74 3.65 7.80
N ALA A 239 -28.71 3.67 6.47
CA ALA A 239 -28.90 4.88 5.67
C ALA A 239 -30.30 5.50 5.87
N GLU A 240 -31.34 4.69 5.85
CA GLU A 240 -32.72 5.10 6.11
C GLU A 240 -32.93 5.68 7.52
N ASN A 241 -32.10 5.26 8.49
CA ASN A 241 -32.11 5.70 9.87
C ASN A 241 -31.05 6.76 10.21
N GLY A 242 -30.51 7.44 9.19
CA GLY A 242 -29.66 8.61 9.36
C GLY A 242 -28.23 8.35 9.79
N ALA A 243 -27.71 7.14 9.61
CA ALA A 243 -26.33 6.83 9.92
C ALA A 243 -25.37 7.73 9.14
N VAL A 244 -24.32 8.19 9.79
CA VAL A 244 -23.13 8.74 9.14
C VAL A 244 -22.17 7.59 8.88
N PHE A 245 -21.57 7.54 7.68
CA PHE A 245 -20.78 6.40 7.26
C PHE A 245 -19.29 6.73 7.14
N GLU A 246 -18.48 5.67 7.25
CA GLU A 246 -17.07 5.68 6.91
C GLU A 246 -16.72 4.45 6.06
N LEU A 247 -15.53 4.47 5.44
CA LEU A 247 -14.97 3.33 4.72
C LEU A 247 -13.92 2.64 5.60
N VAL A 248 -14.11 1.34 5.83
CA VAL A 248 -13.11 0.47 6.44
C VAL A 248 -12.67 -0.54 5.38
N ALA A 249 -11.46 -0.38 4.85
CA ALA A 249 -11.03 -0.97 3.59
C ALA A 249 -12.02 -0.57 2.47
N GLN A 250 -12.67 -1.53 1.82
CA GLN A 250 -13.70 -1.25 0.80
C GLN A 250 -15.13 -1.26 1.34
N TRP A 251 -15.32 -1.57 2.62
CA TRP A 251 -16.64 -1.68 3.22
C TRP A 251 -17.13 -0.34 3.75
N ARG A 252 -18.37 0.03 3.39
CA ARG A 252 -19.09 1.13 4.02
C ARG A 252 -19.70 0.64 5.33
N ARG A 253 -19.41 1.34 6.44
CA ARG A 253 -19.88 1.02 7.78
C ARG A 253 -20.52 2.24 8.41
N ALA A 254 -21.56 2.04 9.20
CA ALA A 254 -22.11 3.10 10.04
C ALA A 254 -21.04 3.54 11.05
N ARG A 255 -20.70 4.83 11.02
CA ARG A 255 -19.72 5.43 11.92
C ARG A 255 -20.39 5.83 13.24
N TYR A 256 -21.54 6.46 13.17
CA TYR A 256 -22.41 6.81 14.29
C TYR A 256 -23.82 7.12 13.78
N PHE A 257 -24.82 7.15 14.71
CA PHE A 257 -26.23 7.45 14.42
C PHE A 257 -26.64 8.70 15.17
N PRO A 258 -26.60 9.91 14.58
CA PRO A 258 -26.98 11.15 15.27
C PRO A 258 -28.49 11.27 15.46
N SER A 259 -28.92 11.74 16.61
CA SER A 259 -30.26 12.29 16.83
C SER A 259 -30.29 13.76 16.41
N ALA A 260 -31.50 14.34 16.31
CA ALA A 260 -31.65 15.73 15.89
C ALA A 260 -30.87 16.70 16.81
N GLY A 261 -29.91 17.42 16.21
CA GLY A 261 -29.10 18.42 16.92
C GLY A 261 -27.83 17.85 17.60
N GLU A 262 -27.58 16.54 17.52
CA GLU A 262 -26.35 15.94 18.02
C GLU A 262 -25.18 16.12 17.04
N ASP A 263 -24.00 16.46 17.56
CA ASP A 263 -22.75 16.27 16.88
C ASP A 263 -22.27 14.81 17.06
N MET A 264 -21.14 14.48 16.45
CA MET A 264 -20.55 13.13 16.54
C MET A 264 -20.27 12.72 17.99
N HIS A 265 -19.71 13.61 18.80
CA HIS A 265 -19.33 13.29 20.19
C HIS A 265 -20.54 13.01 21.07
N ALA A 266 -21.59 13.83 20.94
CA ALA A 266 -22.84 13.61 21.69
C ALA A 266 -23.50 12.30 21.28
N ALA A 267 -23.57 11.99 19.98
CA ALA A 267 -24.12 10.74 19.48
C ALA A 267 -23.34 9.52 20.00
N VAL A 268 -22.01 9.54 19.88
CA VAL A 268 -21.13 8.46 20.34
C VAL A 268 -21.24 8.24 21.85
N ASN A 269 -21.27 9.30 22.64
CA ASN A 269 -21.45 9.20 24.10
C ASN A 269 -22.80 8.54 24.45
N ARG A 270 -23.90 8.95 23.80
CA ARG A 270 -25.21 8.32 23.98
C ARG A 270 -25.22 6.84 23.60
N GLU A 271 -24.57 6.48 22.47
CA GLU A 271 -24.42 5.09 22.02
C GLU A 271 -23.63 4.25 23.04
N CYS A 272 -22.53 4.77 23.55
CA CYS A 272 -21.73 4.10 24.59
C CYS A 272 -22.53 3.87 25.87
N VAL A 273 -23.25 4.89 26.35
CA VAL A 273 -24.10 4.79 27.54
C VAL A 273 -25.21 3.74 27.35
N ALA A 274 -25.85 3.69 26.18
CA ALA A 274 -26.88 2.70 25.87
C ALA A 274 -26.33 1.26 25.93
N VAL A 275 -25.17 1.00 25.37
CA VAL A 275 -24.51 -0.32 25.46
C VAL A 275 -24.19 -0.70 26.91
N ARG A 276 -23.70 0.24 27.72
CA ARG A 276 -23.35 -0.01 29.12
C ARG A 276 -24.57 -0.19 30.05
N SER A 277 -25.67 0.52 29.80
CA SER A 277 -26.83 0.56 30.67
C SER A 277 -27.99 -0.33 30.25
N SER A 278 -28.12 -0.64 28.96
CA SER A 278 -29.25 -1.42 28.44
C SER A 278 -28.81 -2.40 27.33
N VAL A 279 -28.95 -2.03 26.06
CA VAL A 279 -28.56 -2.88 24.93
C VAL A 279 -28.26 -2.04 23.69
N GLY A 280 -27.12 -2.30 23.10
CA GLY A 280 -26.72 -1.78 21.79
C GLY A 280 -26.70 -2.86 20.72
N ILE A 281 -26.92 -2.46 19.48
CA ILE A 281 -26.90 -3.32 18.30
C ILE A 281 -25.94 -2.75 17.24
N PHE A 282 -25.08 -3.60 16.66
CA PHE A 282 -24.03 -3.19 15.74
C PHE A 282 -23.91 -4.15 14.57
N ASP A 283 -23.71 -3.61 13.37
CA ASP A 283 -23.45 -4.40 12.16
C ASP A 283 -21.98 -4.79 12.08
N ALA A 284 -21.66 -6.02 12.46
CA ALA A 284 -20.33 -6.62 12.39
C ALA A 284 -20.11 -7.48 11.12
N SER A 285 -21.02 -7.39 10.13
CA SER A 285 -21.01 -8.25 8.94
C SER A 285 -19.75 -8.09 8.08
N THR A 286 -19.02 -7.00 8.24
CA THR A 286 -17.80 -6.72 7.44
C THR A 286 -16.56 -7.45 7.92
N LEU A 287 -16.58 -8.07 9.11
CA LEU A 287 -15.49 -8.91 9.59
C LEU A 287 -15.21 -10.05 8.60
N GLY A 288 -13.94 -10.35 8.37
CA GLY A 288 -13.58 -11.51 7.57
C GLY A 288 -14.07 -12.79 8.22
N LYS A 289 -14.60 -13.73 7.43
CA LYS A 289 -15.06 -15.04 7.88
C LYS A 289 -14.48 -16.10 6.97
N ILE A 290 -13.82 -17.10 7.57
CA ILE A 290 -13.19 -18.20 6.85
C ILE A 290 -13.65 -19.51 7.50
N GLU A 291 -14.18 -20.44 6.71
CA GLU A 291 -14.37 -21.82 7.15
C GLU A 291 -13.13 -22.65 6.84
N VAL A 292 -12.69 -23.43 7.82
CA VAL A 292 -11.60 -24.39 7.71
C VAL A 292 -12.19 -25.77 8.00
N VAL A 293 -12.13 -26.64 7.03
CA VAL A 293 -12.77 -27.97 7.09
C VAL A 293 -11.76 -29.03 6.68
N GLY A 294 -11.81 -30.17 7.34
CA GLY A 294 -10.99 -31.33 7.00
C GLY A 294 -10.45 -32.06 8.23
N PRO A 295 -10.03 -33.32 8.09
CA PRO A 295 -9.47 -34.12 9.17
C PRO A 295 -8.31 -33.43 9.89
N ASP A 296 -7.49 -32.68 9.16
CA ASP A 296 -6.31 -32.00 9.67
C ASP A 296 -6.54 -30.52 10.01
N ALA A 297 -7.79 -30.03 9.98
CA ALA A 297 -8.11 -28.62 10.24
C ALA A 297 -7.56 -28.11 11.59
N ALA A 298 -7.69 -28.93 12.66
CA ALA A 298 -7.16 -28.57 13.97
C ALA A 298 -5.62 -28.51 14.01
N GLU A 299 -4.94 -29.40 13.28
CA GLU A 299 -3.47 -29.38 13.14
C GLU A 299 -3.03 -28.17 12.34
N PHE A 300 -3.67 -27.89 11.21
CA PHE A 300 -3.38 -26.71 10.37
C PHE A 300 -3.48 -25.41 11.18
N LEU A 301 -4.60 -25.19 11.86
CA LEU A 301 -4.79 -24.02 12.70
C LEU A 301 -3.81 -23.99 13.88
N ASN A 302 -3.44 -25.14 14.38
CA ASN A 302 -2.41 -25.23 15.43
C ASN A 302 -1.03 -24.80 14.92
N ARG A 303 -0.70 -24.95 13.63
CA ARG A 303 0.55 -24.45 13.03
C ARG A 303 0.47 -22.96 12.68
N MET A 304 -0.68 -22.49 12.24
CA MET A 304 -0.87 -21.08 11.83
C MET A 304 -0.88 -20.11 13.02
N TYR A 305 -1.64 -20.40 14.08
CA TYR A 305 -1.89 -19.48 15.19
C TYR A 305 -0.92 -19.69 16.35
N THR A 306 -0.78 -18.67 17.20
CA THR A 306 0.08 -18.74 18.40
C THR A 306 -0.44 -19.68 19.48
N ASN A 307 -1.76 -19.83 19.63
CA ASN A 307 -2.39 -20.63 20.68
C ASN A 307 -2.69 -22.08 20.26
N PRO A 308 -2.99 -23.00 21.24
CA PRO A 308 -3.22 -24.42 20.97
C PRO A 308 -4.65 -24.67 20.46
N TRP A 309 -4.82 -25.00 19.19
CA TRP A 309 -6.13 -25.25 18.56
C TRP A 309 -6.60 -26.69 18.69
N LYS A 310 -5.70 -27.65 18.80
CA LYS A 310 -6.04 -29.07 18.97
C LYS A 310 -6.85 -29.34 20.24
N ALA A 311 -6.62 -28.53 21.27
CA ALA A 311 -7.29 -28.65 22.58
C ALA A 311 -8.58 -27.81 22.68
N LEU A 312 -9.03 -27.14 21.61
CA LEU A 312 -10.30 -26.44 21.62
C LEU A 312 -11.44 -27.45 21.38
N GLU A 313 -12.38 -27.53 22.32
CA GLU A 313 -13.53 -28.42 22.20
C GLU A 313 -14.59 -27.89 21.22
N PRO A 314 -15.33 -28.75 20.51
CA PRO A 314 -16.50 -28.35 19.74
C PRO A 314 -17.48 -27.54 20.59
N GLY A 315 -18.11 -26.49 19.99
CA GLY A 315 -18.99 -25.57 20.70
C GLY A 315 -18.28 -24.49 21.52
N ARG A 316 -16.94 -24.40 21.43
CA ARG A 316 -16.13 -23.38 22.13
C ARG A 316 -15.46 -22.43 21.12
N CYS A 317 -15.23 -21.21 21.58
CA CYS A 317 -14.50 -20.17 20.85
C CYS A 317 -13.14 -19.90 21.51
N ARG A 318 -12.22 -19.35 20.73
CA ARG A 318 -10.92 -18.89 21.22
C ARG A 318 -10.47 -17.67 20.46
N TYR A 319 -9.99 -16.65 21.17
CA TYR A 319 -9.26 -15.55 20.54
C TYR A 319 -7.91 -16.06 20.06
N GLY A 320 -7.53 -15.76 18.85
CA GLY A 320 -6.32 -16.21 18.20
C GLY A 320 -5.52 -15.06 17.58
N LEU A 321 -4.19 -15.17 17.66
CA LEU A 321 -3.25 -14.28 17.01
C LEU A 321 -2.56 -15.00 15.86
N LEU A 322 -2.49 -14.35 14.72
CA LEU A 322 -1.68 -14.70 13.56
C LEU A 322 -0.43 -13.84 13.53
N LEU A 323 0.71 -14.49 13.34
CA LEU A 323 2.00 -13.83 13.12
C LEU A 323 2.48 -14.06 11.70
N LYS A 324 3.35 -13.18 11.22
CA LYS A 324 4.23 -13.47 10.11
C LYS A 324 5.44 -14.27 10.59
N GLU A 325 6.24 -14.74 9.65
CA GLU A 325 7.50 -15.45 9.94
C GLU A 325 8.50 -14.63 10.75
N ASP A 326 8.42 -13.29 10.66
CA ASP A 326 9.23 -12.36 11.43
C ASP A 326 8.85 -12.27 12.92
N GLY A 327 7.72 -12.87 13.34
CA GLY A 327 7.24 -12.91 14.71
C GLY A 327 6.34 -11.73 15.10
N PHE A 328 5.97 -10.88 14.16
CA PHE A 328 5.09 -9.74 14.40
C PHE A 328 3.62 -10.07 14.13
N ILE A 329 2.73 -9.43 14.90
CA ILE A 329 1.28 -9.59 14.77
C ILE A 329 0.85 -9.12 13.38
N THR A 330 0.12 -9.96 12.64
CA THR A 330 -0.42 -9.63 11.34
C THR A 330 -1.94 -9.51 11.33
N ASP A 331 -2.64 -10.36 12.10
CA ASP A 331 -4.11 -10.31 12.25
C ASP A 331 -4.52 -11.01 13.54
N ASP A 332 -5.76 -10.81 13.95
CA ASP A 332 -6.37 -11.47 15.10
C ASP A 332 -7.85 -11.76 14.82
N GLY A 333 -8.47 -12.53 15.69
CA GLY A 333 -9.90 -12.80 15.62
C GLY A 333 -10.36 -13.86 16.60
N VAL A 334 -11.67 -14.00 16.72
CA VAL A 334 -12.30 -15.07 17.47
C VAL A 334 -12.62 -16.21 16.51
N SER A 335 -12.15 -17.40 16.86
CA SER A 335 -12.39 -18.61 16.08
C SER A 335 -13.20 -19.60 16.90
N ALA A 336 -14.14 -20.29 16.27
CA ALA A 336 -14.99 -21.29 16.89
C ALA A 336 -14.76 -22.67 16.28
N ARG A 337 -14.74 -23.72 17.09
CA ARG A 337 -14.80 -25.10 16.63
C ARG A 337 -16.25 -25.56 16.59
N LEU A 338 -16.77 -25.79 15.38
CA LEU A 338 -18.15 -26.21 15.14
C LEU A 338 -18.30 -27.74 15.29
N ALA A 339 -17.32 -28.47 14.75
CA ALA A 339 -17.23 -29.93 14.79
C ALA A 339 -15.76 -30.36 14.96
N PRO A 340 -15.46 -31.63 15.19
CA PRO A 340 -14.07 -32.09 15.32
C PRO A 340 -13.17 -31.65 14.15
N ASP A 341 -13.70 -31.56 12.95
CA ASP A 341 -13.04 -31.28 11.69
C ASP A 341 -13.51 -29.97 11.01
N ARG A 342 -14.24 -29.09 11.74
CA ARG A 342 -14.80 -27.85 11.16
C ARG A 342 -14.66 -26.67 12.08
N PHE A 343 -14.07 -25.59 11.56
CA PHE A 343 -13.87 -24.33 12.28
C PHE A 343 -14.44 -23.16 11.50
N HIS A 344 -14.94 -22.17 12.23
CA HIS A 344 -15.31 -20.86 11.74
C HIS A 344 -14.37 -19.83 12.35
N LEU A 345 -13.62 -19.13 11.51
CA LEU A 345 -12.66 -18.12 11.92
C LEU A 345 -13.21 -16.73 11.58
N THR A 346 -12.90 -15.76 12.44
CA THR A 346 -13.05 -14.34 12.10
C THR A 346 -11.69 -13.68 11.97
N THR A 347 -11.61 -12.63 11.17
CA THR A 347 -10.42 -11.77 10.98
C THR A 347 -10.84 -10.31 11.03
N THR A 348 -9.87 -9.39 11.09
CA THR A 348 -10.17 -7.98 10.86
C THR A 348 -10.82 -7.78 9.49
N THR A 349 -11.65 -6.73 9.35
CA THR A 349 -12.31 -6.38 8.08
C THR A 349 -11.31 -6.21 6.93
N GLY A 350 -10.22 -5.49 7.17
CA GLY A 350 -9.16 -5.25 6.17
C GLY A 350 -8.25 -6.47 5.95
N GLY A 351 -8.18 -7.40 6.89
CA GLY A 351 -7.32 -8.57 6.85
C GLY A 351 -7.91 -9.78 6.12
N ALA A 352 -9.21 -9.81 5.86
CA ALA A 352 -9.92 -11.00 5.39
C ALA A 352 -9.25 -11.73 4.21
N ALA A 353 -8.98 -11.00 3.12
CA ALA A 353 -8.35 -11.57 1.94
C ALA A 353 -6.88 -11.95 2.19
N ARG A 354 -6.15 -11.13 2.95
CA ARG A 354 -4.74 -11.37 3.27
C ARG A 354 -4.55 -12.62 4.11
N VAL A 355 -5.41 -12.81 5.12
CA VAL A 355 -5.35 -14.00 5.99
C VAL A 355 -5.68 -15.27 5.22
N LEU A 356 -6.74 -15.24 4.38
CA LEU A 356 -7.07 -16.39 3.54
C LEU A 356 -5.91 -16.74 2.59
N ASN A 357 -5.37 -15.74 1.89
CA ASN A 357 -4.23 -15.95 0.98
C ASN A 357 -3.00 -16.53 1.72
N MET A 358 -2.70 -16.00 2.92
CA MET A 358 -1.62 -16.54 3.74
C MET A 358 -1.87 -18.00 4.12
N MET A 359 -3.09 -18.36 4.51
CA MET A 359 -3.45 -19.73 4.85
C MET A 359 -3.36 -20.68 3.64
N GLU A 360 -3.84 -20.24 2.47
CA GLU A 360 -3.73 -20.99 1.23
C GLU A 360 -2.27 -21.20 0.80
N ASP A 361 -1.45 -20.18 0.92
CA ASP A 361 -0.02 -20.26 0.60
C ASP A 361 0.69 -21.30 1.45
N TYR A 362 0.55 -21.24 2.78
CA TYR A 362 1.12 -22.26 3.68
C TYR A 362 0.60 -23.66 3.41
N LEU A 363 -0.68 -23.81 3.13
CA LEU A 363 -1.28 -25.11 2.86
C LEU A 363 -0.75 -25.73 1.56
N GLN A 364 -0.51 -24.91 0.54
CA GLN A 364 -0.05 -25.37 -0.76
C GLN A 364 1.48 -25.57 -0.83
N THR A 365 2.26 -24.80 -0.09
CA THR A 365 3.72 -24.79 -0.20
C THR A 365 4.42 -25.52 0.95
N GLU A 366 4.01 -25.25 2.19
CA GLU A 366 4.69 -25.78 3.38
C GLU A 366 4.06 -27.09 3.89
N TRP A 367 2.72 -27.23 3.77
CA TRP A 367 2.00 -28.36 4.33
C TRP A 367 1.01 -29.02 3.35
N PRO A 368 1.47 -29.39 2.14
CA PRO A 368 0.60 -29.95 1.10
C PRO A 368 0.02 -31.33 1.45
N ASP A 369 0.58 -31.99 2.48
CA ASP A 369 0.09 -33.29 2.93
C ASP A 369 -1.11 -33.21 3.88
N LEU A 370 -1.49 -32.00 4.33
CA LEU A 370 -2.64 -31.83 5.21
C LEU A 370 -3.95 -31.85 4.42
N ASP A 371 -4.90 -32.63 4.89
CA ASP A 371 -6.24 -32.75 4.32
C ASP A 371 -7.16 -31.65 4.91
N VAL A 372 -7.09 -30.46 4.28
CA VAL A 372 -7.77 -29.23 4.73
C VAL A 372 -8.30 -28.44 3.55
N TRP A 373 -9.53 -27.94 3.66
CA TRP A 373 -10.16 -27.00 2.73
C TRP A 373 -10.43 -25.67 3.40
N LEU A 374 -10.13 -24.61 2.69
CA LEU A 374 -10.33 -23.22 3.12
C LEU A 374 -11.39 -22.56 2.24
N THR A 375 -12.34 -21.85 2.85
CA THR A 375 -13.39 -21.15 2.11
C THR A 375 -13.69 -19.81 2.76
N SER A 376 -13.65 -18.72 1.98
CA SER A 376 -14.18 -17.43 2.44
C SER A 376 -15.70 -17.49 2.56
N THR A 377 -16.20 -17.17 3.73
CA THR A 377 -17.64 -17.07 3.99
C THR A 377 -18.04 -15.64 4.41
N THR A 378 -17.16 -14.66 4.11
CA THR A 378 -17.33 -13.25 4.51
C THR A 378 -18.66 -12.69 4.06
N GLU A 379 -19.05 -12.90 2.80
CA GLU A 379 -20.31 -12.42 2.24
C GLU A 379 -21.50 -13.35 2.49
N GLN A 380 -21.25 -14.56 2.99
CA GLN A 380 -22.33 -15.54 3.21
C GLN A 380 -23.11 -15.31 4.50
N TYR A 381 -22.50 -14.63 5.47
CA TYR A 381 -23.11 -14.36 6.76
C TYR A 381 -23.21 -12.86 7.04
N ALA A 382 -24.43 -12.40 7.37
CA ALA A 382 -24.60 -11.18 8.14
C ALA A 382 -24.29 -11.47 9.61
N VAL A 383 -23.58 -10.58 10.27
CA VAL A 383 -23.21 -10.69 11.69
C VAL A 383 -23.77 -9.50 12.45
N ILE A 384 -24.65 -9.75 13.38
CA ILE A 384 -25.28 -8.73 14.21
C ILE A 384 -24.74 -8.89 15.63
N ALA A 385 -23.98 -7.91 16.11
CA ALA A 385 -23.51 -7.88 17.48
C ALA A 385 -24.56 -7.20 18.38
N LEU A 386 -25.03 -7.93 19.38
CA LEU A 386 -25.99 -7.46 20.39
C LEU A 386 -25.30 -7.42 21.74
N GLN A 387 -25.10 -6.24 22.31
CA GLN A 387 -24.22 -6.02 23.46
C GLN A 387 -24.95 -5.23 24.55
N GLY A 388 -24.76 -5.62 25.80
CA GLY A 388 -25.31 -4.91 26.96
C GLY A 388 -26.06 -5.82 27.93
N PRO A 389 -26.37 -5.34 29.15
CA PRO A 389 -26.96 -6.17 30.22
C PRO A 389 -28.33 -6.77 29.88
N ASN A 390 -29.10 -6.17 28.95
CA ASN A 390 -30.39 -6.69 28.51
C ASN A 390 -30.32 -7.57 27.25
N ALA A 391 -29.13 -7.81 26.69
CA ALA A 391 -28.97 -8.56 25.43
C ALA A 391 -29.58 -9.96 25.47
N ARG A 392 -29.35 -10.71 26.57
CA ARG A 392 -29.96 -12.06 26.78
C ARG A 392 -31.48 -12.02 26.80
N LYS A 393 -32.07 -11.12 27.59
CA LYS A 393 -33.53 -10.99 27.73
C LYS A 393 -34.21 -10.63 26.41
N LEU A 394 -33.51 -9.86 25.56
CA LEU A 394 -34.01 -9.52 24.25
C LEU A 394 -33.96 -10.73 23.30
N LEU A 395 -32.96 -11.59 23.39
CA LEU A 395 -32.85 -12.77 22.54
C LEU A 395 -33.75 -13.92 22.91
N GLU A 396 -34.07 -14.10 24.20
CA GLU A 396 -34.88 -15.23 24.73
C GLU A 396 -36.15 -15.52 23.92
N PRO A 397 -36.99 -14.53 23.58
CA PRO A 397 -38.25 -14.80 22.80
C PRO A 397 -38.00 -15.04 21.30
N LEU A 398 -36.81 -14.81 20.79
CA LEU A 398 -36.48 -14.86 19.35
C LEU A 398 -35.69 -16.07 18.95
N VAL A 399 -35.01 -16.73 19.90
CA VAL A 399 -34.10 -17.85 19.66
C VAL A 399 -34.76 -19.16 20.05
N GLU A 400 -34.62 -20.16 19.15
CA GLU A 400 -35.11 -21.51 19.39
C GLU A 400 -33.99 -22.52 19.25
N GLY A 401 -34.02 -23.59 20.03
CA GLY A 401 -33.05 -24.67 20.01
C GLY A 401 -31.73 -24.37 20.72
N ILE A 402 -31.62 -23.20 21.40
CA ILE A 402 -30.44 -22.81 22.19
C ILE A 402 -30.89 -22.42 23.61
N ASP A 403 -30.31 -23.07 24.60
CA ASP A 403 -30.41 -22.60 25.98
C ASP A 403 -29.47 -21.42 26.20
N LEU A 404 -30.01 -20.23 26.40
CA LEU A 404 -29.28 -18.98 26.58
C LEU A 404 -28.80 -18.72 28.02
N SER A 405 -29.08 -19.62 28.97
CA SER A 405 -28.63 -19.46 30.37
C SER A 405 -27.10 -19.37 30.44
N ALA A 406 -26.58 -18.70 31.47
CA ALA A 406 -25.14 -18.49 31.63
C ALA A 406 -24.35 -19.82 31.73
N ASP A 407 -24.96 -20.82 32.37
CA ASP A 407 -24.33 -22.14 32.53
C ASP A 407 -24.28 -22.95 31.24
N ALA A 408 -25.38 -22.95 30.46
CA ALA A 408 -25.48 -23.70 29.21
C ALA A 408 -24.74 -23.01 28.06
N PHE A 409 -24.66 -21.67 28.10
CA PHE A 409 -24.03 -20.86 27.07
C PHE A 409 -23.04 -19.85 27.67
N PRO A 410 -21.90 -20.31 28.21
CA PRO A 410 -20.91 -19.48 28.85
C PRO A 410 -20.16 -18.60 27.85
N HIS A 411 -19.49 -17.56 28.33
CA HIS A 411 -18.59 -16.73 27.51
C HIS A 411 -17.58 -17.57 26.75
N MET A 412 -17.24 -17.16 25.51
CA MET A 412 -16.40 -17.89 24.55
C MET A 412 -16.99 -19.27 24.17
N ALA A 413 -18.27 -19.33 23.92
CA ALA A 413 -18.97 -20.48 23.35
C ALA A 413 -19.72 -20.10 22.07
N ILE A 414 -20.04 -21.12 21.28
CA ILE A 414 -20.92 -21.04 20.10
C ILE A 414 -22.02 -22.09 20.21
N ARG A 415 -23.21 -21.75 19.72
CA ARG A 415 -24.34 -22.68 19.58
C ARG A 415 -24.99 -22.48 18.20
N GLU A 416 -25.50 -23.55 17.64
CA GLU A 416 -26.32 -23.52 16.41
C GLU A 416 -27.78 -23.77 16.77
N GLY A 417 -28.70 -23.03 16.15
CA GLY A 417 -30.14 -23.08 16.33
C GLY A 417 -30.84 -22.19 15.34
N THR A 418 -31.98 -21.60 15.73
CA THR A 418 -32.67 -20.63 14.88
C THR A 418 -32.92 -19.32 15.62
N ILE A 419 -32.96 -18.23 14.88
CA ILE A 419 -33.48 -16.93 15.35
C ILE A 419 -34.59 -16.47 14.43
N CYS A 420 -35.80 -16.20 14.97
CA CYS A 420 -36.97 -15.90 14.17
C CYS A 420 -37.26 -16.95 13.08
N GLY A 421 -36.99 -18.23 13.35
CA GLY A 421 -37.11 -19.33 12.38
C GLY A 421 -35.96 -19.45 11.35
N ILE A 422 -34.94 -18.57 11.41
CA ILE A 422 -33.81 -18.53 10.49
C ILE A 422 -32.63 -19.26 11.14
N PRO A 423 -31.97 -20.22 10.44
CA PRO A 423 -30.76 -20.88 10.96
C PRO A 423 -29.70 -19.86 11.37
N THR A 424 -29.17 -20.02 12.57
CA THR A 424 -28.17 -19.12 13.13
C THR A 424 -27.01 -19.86 13.78
N ARG A 425 -25.83 -19.26 13.69
CA ARG A 425 -24.71 -19.52 14.59
C ARG A 425 -24.64 -18.39 15.57
N LEU A 426 -24.91 -18.68 16.83
CA LEU A 426 -24.88 -17.68 17.90
C LEU A 426 -23.60 -17.81 18.68
N PHE A 427 -22.80 -16.76 18.71
CA PHE A 427 -21.56 -16.68 19.47
C PHE A 427 -21.80 -15.90 20.77
N ARG A 428 -21.29 -16.39 21.88
CA ARG A 428 -21.27 -15.72 23.17
C ARG A 428 -19.93 -15.01 23.36
N VAL A 429 -19.74 -13.92 22.62
CA VAL A 429 -18.51 -13.13 22.57
C VAL A 429 -18.82 -11.64 22.69
N SER A 430 -17.83 -10.84 23.04
CA SER A 430 -18.01 -9.41 23.20
C SER A 430 -16.73 -8.65 22.85
N PHE A 431 -16.85 -7.59 22.11
CA PHE A 431 -15.78 -6.63 21.85
C PHE A 431 -15.95 -5.33 22.67
N THR A 432 -17.11 -5.14 23.29
CA THR A 432 -17.40 -3.99 24.15
C THR A 432 -17.08 -4.22 25.62
N GLY A 433 -16.88 -5.47 26.02
CA GLY A 433 -16.70 -5.86 27.41
C GLY A 433 -18.00 -6.10 28.18
N GLU A 434 -19.18 -5.90 27.56
CA GLU A 434 -20.48 -6.24 28.16
C GLU A 434 -20.92 -7.66 27.81
N LEU A 435 -22.00 -8.14 28.45
CA LEU A 435 -22.75 -9.32 28.00
C LEU A 435 -23.04 -9.17 26.51
N GLY A 436 -22.54 -10.08 25.69
CA GLY A 436 -22.61 -9.91 24.25
C GLY A 436 -22.89 -11.21 23.51
N PHE A 437 -23.57 -11.06 22.38
CA PHE A 437 -23.84 -12.10 21.42
C PHE A 437 -23.55 -11.59 20.01
N GLU A 438 -22.95 -12.44 19.18
CA GLU A 438 -22.83 -12.20 17.73
C GLU A 438 -23.70 -13.22 17.00
N ILE A 439 -24.72 -12.71 16.32
CA ILE A 439 -25.75 -13.47 15.63
C ILE A 439 -25.33 -13.59 14.17
N ASN A 440 -24.89 -14.78 13.74
CA ASN A 440 -24.51 -15.05 12.37
C ASN A 440 -25.67 -15.74 11.65
N VAL A 441 -26.27 -15.04 10.70
CA VAL A 441 -27.36 -15.57 9.85
C VAL A 441 -26.97 -15.51 8.38
N PRO A 442 -27.56 -16.36 7.49
CA PRO A 442 -27.31 -16.20 6.07
C PRO A 442 -27.60 -14.76 5.62
N THR A 443 -26.70 -14.20 4.83
CA THR A 443 -26.67 -12.76 4.52
C THR A 443 -28.00 -12.22 4.02
N ALA A 444 -28.76 -13.00 3.24
CA ALA A 444 -30.08 -12.59 2.72
C ALA A 444 -31.10 -12.24 3.80
N TYR A 445 -30.93 -12.74 5.01
CA TYR A 445 -31.84 -12.49 6.13
C TYR A 445 -31.33 -11.42 7.12
N GLY A 446 -30.12 -10.88 6.90
CA GLY A 446 -29.48 -9.95 7.83
C GLY A 446 -30.36 -8.76 8.20
N ARG A 447 -30.94 -8.05 7.21
CA ARG A 447 -31.82 -6.91 7.44
C ARG A 447 -33.09 -7.32 8.18
N ALA A 448 -33.74 -8.41 7.79
CA ALA A 448 -34.99 -8.84 8.44
C ALA A 448 -34.78 -9.22 9.91
N VAL A 449 -33.66 -9.88 10.24
CA VAL A 449 -33.30 -10.20 11.63
C VAL A 449 -32.98 -8.92 12.41
N TRP A 450 -32.25 -7.99 11.80
CA TRP A 450 -31.93 -6.70 12.39
C TRP A 450 -33.18 -5.93 12.75
N GLU A 451 -34.14 -5.78 11.82
CA GLU A 451 -35.40 -5.08 12.03
C GLU A 451 -36.26 -5.76 13.12
N ARG A 452 -36.21 -7.09 13.17
CA ARG A 452 -36.93 -7.84 14.22
C ARG A 452 -36.30 -7.63 15.60
N LEU A 453 -34.96 -7.60 15.68
CA LEU A 453 -34.26 -7.27 16.93
C LEU A 453 -34.55 -5.84 17.38
N MET A 454 -34.59 -4.87 16.47
CA MET A 454 -34.95 -3.49 16.76
C MET A 454 -36.38 -3.38 17.32
N ALA A 455 -37.34 -4.10 16.69
CA ALA A 455 -38.71 -4.11 17.12
C ALA A 455 -38.89 -4.73 18.52
N GLU A 456 -38.27 -5.90 18.79
CA GLU A 456 -38.32 -6.56 20.09
C GLU A 456 -37.55 -5.78 21.16
N GLY A 457 -36.46 -5.13 20.75
CA GLY A 457 -35.57 -4.36 21.62
C GLY A 457 -36.16 -2.99 22.05
N ALA A 458 -37.23 -2.52 21.40
CA ALA A 458 -37.83 -1.22 21.72
C ALA A 458 -38.22 -1.09 23.22
N LYS A 459 -38.65 -2.16 23.86
CA LYS A 459 -38.92 -2.21 25.30
C LYS A 459 -37.71 -2.10 26.22
N PHE A 460 -36.52 -2.19 25.65
CA PHE A 460 -35.23 -2.05 26.32
C PHE A 460 -34.46 -0.81 25.83
N ASP A 461 -35.07 0.08 25.06
CA ASP A 461 -34.44 1.24 24.44
C ASP A 461 -33.21 0.85 23.59
N ILE A 462 -33.35 -0.23 22.80
CA ILE A 462 -32.25 -0.72 21.94
C ILE A 462 -31.71 0.41 21.07
N THR A 463 -30.39 0.59 21.11
CA THR A 463 -29.73 1.69 20.40
C THR A 463 -28.77 1.12 19.35
N PRO A 464 -28.95 1.47 18.07
CA PRO A 464 -27.91 1.19 17.08
C PRO A 464 -26.68 2.03 17.39
N TYR A 465 -25.50 1.42 17.32
CA TYR A 465 -24.24 2.13 17.52
C TYR A 465 -23.25 1.88 16.37
N GLY A 466 -22.38 2.85 16.15
CA GLY A 466 -21.43 2.82 15.06
C GLY A 466 -20.01 2.43 15.48
N THR A 467 -19.10 2.52 14.52
CA THR A 467 -17.68 2.18 14.72
C THR A 467 -17.00 3.07 15.74
N GLU A 468 -17.37 4.35 15.85
CA GLU A 468 -16.79 5.26 16.84
C GLU A 468 -17.13 4.84 18.27
N ALA A 469 -18.39 4.51 18.55
CA ALA A 469 -18.77 3.97 19.87
C ALA A 469 -18.07 2.63 20.16
N MET A 470 -17.98 1.75 19.15
CA MET A 470 -17.21 0.50 19.28
C MET A 470 -15.75 0.77 19.66
N HIS A 471 -15.09 1.77 19.06
CA HIS A 471 -13.72 2.15 19.37
C HIS A 471 -13.55 2.61 20.83
N VAL A 472 -14.48 3.40 21.36
CA VAL A 472 -14.47 3.81 22.76
C VAL A 472 -14.63 2.61 23.69
N LEU A 473 -15.70 1.81 23.45
CA LEU A 473 -16.07 0.68 24.31
C LEU A 473 -14.99 -0.40 24.38
N ARG A 474 -14.35 -0.74 23.24
CA ARG A 474 -13.24 -1.72 23.23
C ARG A 474 -12.01 -1.18 23.97
N ALA A 475 -11.72 0.13 23.81
CA ALA A 475 -10.57 0.76 24.49
C ALA A 475 -10.79 0.80 26.01
N GLU A 476 -11.99 1.09 26.50
CA GLU A 476 -12.34 0.98 27.93
C GLU A 476 -12.01 -0.41 28.49
N LYS A 477 -12.24 -1.47 27.68
CA LYS A 477 -11.99 -2.87 28.08
C LYS A 477 -10.56 -3.36 27.85
N GLY A 478 -9.74 -2.57 27.22
CA GLY A 478 -8.35 -2.94 26.95
C GLY A 478 -8.17 -3.83 25.71
N PHE A 479 -9.15 -3.92 24.83
CA PHE A 479 -9.04 -4.71 23.61
C PHE A 479 -8.37 -3.90 22.50
N ILE A 480 -7.41 -4.52 21.81
CA ILE A 480 -6.65 -3.89 20.73
C ILE A 480 -7.36 -3.99 19.38
N ILE A 481 -6.98 -3.09 18.47
CA ILE A 481 -7.27 -3.22 17.04
C ILE A 481 -5.93 -3.38 16.31
N VAL A 482 -5.76 -4.52 15.63
CA VAL A 482 -4.57 -4.77 14.80
C VAL A 482 -4.54 -3.78 13.63
N GLY A 483 -3.39 -3.12 13.47
CA GLY A 483 -3.20 -2.06 12.48
C GLY A 483 -3.43 -0.64 13.01
N GLN A 484 -4.15 -0.48 14.13
CA GLN A 484 -4.26 0.79 14.85
C GLN A 484 -3.33 0.80 16.08
N ASP A 485 -3.44 -0.22 16.94
CA ASP A 485 -2.62 -0.35 18.15
C ASP A 485 -1.34 -1.17 17.90
N THR A 486 -1.12 -1.62 16.68
CA THR A 486 0.10 -2.30 16.24
C THR A 486 0.63 -1.64 14.96
N ASP A 487 1.96 -1.54 14.83
CA ASP A 487 2.63 -0.85 13.72
C ASP A 487 3.38 -1.81 12.76
N GLY A 488 3.10 -3.13 12.85
CA GLY A 488 3.77 -4.15 12.04
C GLY A 488 5.14 -4.58 12.57
N THR A 489 5.60 -4.03 13.70
CA THR A 489 6.83 -4.42 14.41
C THR A 489 6.56 -4.92 15.83
N ILE A 490 5.29 -5.09 16.19
CA ILE A 490 4.83 -5.44 17.52
C ILE A 490 4.61 -6.95 17.63
N THR A 491 5.23 -7.54 18.66
CA THR A 491 5.04 -8.94 19.03
C THR A 491 3.87 -9.09 20.00
N PRO A 492 3.35 -10.31 20.23
CA PRO A 492 2.38 -10.55 21.28
C PRO A 492 2.82 -10.07 22.68
N PHE A 493 4.12 -10.15 22.98
CA PHE A 493 4.68 -9.68 24.26
C PHE A 493 4.67 -8.16 24.36
N ASP A 494 5.00 -7.47 23.29
CA ASP A 494 4.95 -6.00 23.24
C ASP A 494 3.51 -5.47 23.39
N ALA A 495 2.53 -6.22 22.90
CA ALA A 495 1.10 -5.88 22.98
C ALA A 495 0.42 -6.31 24.30
N GLY A 496 1.15 -6.96 25.23
CA GLY A 496 0.56 -7.51 26.46
C GLY A 496 -0.36 -8.71 26.23
N LEU A 497 -0.18 -9.42 25.10
CA LEU A 497 -0.98 -10.58 24.69
C LEU A 497 -0.22 -11.91 24.83
N ASP A 498 0.76 -11.97 25.74
CA ASP A 498 1.55 -13.17 26.02
C ASP A 498 0.70 -14.37 26.47
N TRP A 499 -0.45 -14.13 27.08
CA TRP A 499 -1.43 -15.15 27.46
C TRP A 499 -2.03 -15.89 26.26
N ALA A 500 -2.05 -15.27 25.05
CA ALA A 500 -2.49 -15.90 23.82
C ALA A 500 -1.40 -16.73 23.13
N VAL A 501 -0.18 -16.76 23.65
CA VAL A 501 0.93 -17.54 23.12
C VAL A 501 1.04 -18.88 23.84
N GLY A 502 0.91 -19.97 23.13
CA GLY A 502 1.01 -21.33 23.66
C GLY A 502 2.43 -21.70 24.10
N LYS A 503 2.77 -21.47 25.38
CA LYS A 503 4.14 -21.70 25.94
C LYS A 503 4.66 -23.13 25.71
N LYS A 504 3.76 -24.13 25.74
CA LYS A 504 4.11 -25.55 25.57
C LYS A 504 4.01 -26.04 24.12
N LYS A 505 3.59 -25.19 23.23
CA LYS A 505 3.44 -25.51 21.80
C LYS A 505 4.82 -25.70 21.16
N PRO A 506 5.08 -26.79 20.41
CA PRO A 506 6.40 -27.05 19.85
C PRO A 506 6.77 -26.02 18.79
N ASP A 507 5.84 -25.69 17.90
CA ASP A 507 6.07 -24.71 16.82
C ASP A 507 4.77 -24.06 16.33
N PHE A 508 4.88 -22.89 15.68
CA PHE A 508 3.87 -22.17 14.93
C PHE A 508 4.54 -21.07 14.10
N VAL A 509 3.86 -20.53 13.11
CA VAL A 509 4.38 -19.45 12.26
C VAL A 509 4.88 -18.28 13.12
N GLY A 510 6.14 -17.88 12.92
CA GLY A 510 6.77 -16.77 13.65
C GLY A 510 7.40 -17.12 14.99
N LYS A 511 7.20 -18.33 15.55
CA LYS A 511 7.70 -18.68 16.88
C LYS A 511 9.21 -18.49 17.03
N ARG A 512 10.00 -18.97 16.07
CA ARG A 512 11.47 -18.85 16.10
C ARG A 512 11.93 -17.41 16.12
N SER A 513 11.28 -16.57 15.32
CA SER A 513 11.62 -15.17 15.19
C SER A 513 11.37 -14.38 16.47
N MET A 514 10.36 -14.74 17.27
CA MET A 514 10.14 -14.12 18.59
C MET A 514 11.30 -14.27 19.57
N ALA A 515 12.22 -15.22 19.33
CA ALA A 515 13.42 -15.42 20.14
C ALA A 515 14.67 -14.72 19.59
N ARG A 516 14.55 -13.97 18.51
CA ARG A 516 15.69 -13.23 17.92
C ARG A 516 16.20 -12.15 18.88
N PRO A 517 17.55 -11.91 18.89
CA PRO A 517 18.15 -10.95 19.83
C PRO A 517 17.55 -9.53 19.76
N ASP A 518 17.18 -9.07 18.57
CA ASP A 518 16.55 -7.76 18.34
C ASP A 518 15.11 -7.69 18.88
N ILE A 519 14.40 -8.82 18.89
CA ILE A 519 13.02 -8.92 19.38
C ILE A 519 12.98 -9.07 20.91
N VAL A 520 13.95 -9.74 21.51
CA VAL A 520 14.01 -9.89 22.97
C VAL A 520 14.84 -8.78 23.65
N ALA A 521 15.37 -7.83 22.88
CA ALA A 521 16.16 -6.72 23.41
C ALA A 521 15.31 -5.83 24.33
N PRO A 522 15.88 -5.27 25.41
CA PRO A 522 15.19 -4.30 26.26
C PRO A 522 14.92 -3.00 25.50
N GLY A 523 13.95 -2.21 25.99
CA GLY A 523 13.63 -0.89 25.42
C GLY A 523 12.80 -0.93 24.14
N ARG A 524 12.25 -2.08 23.76
CA ARG A 524 11.27 -2.15 22.65
C ARG A 524 10.04 -1.32 22.98
N LYS A 525 9.36 -0.86 21.93
CA LYS A 525 8.05 -0.23 22.10
C LYS A 525 7.03 -1.26 22.57
N GLN A 526 6.32 -0.94 23.63
CA GLN A 526 5.32 -1.78 24.26
C GLN A 526 4.02 -1.01 24.42
N LEU A 527 2.91 -1.68 24.22
CA LEU A 527 1.58 -1.10 24.31
C LEU A 527 1.16 -0.92 25.77
N VAL A 528 0.79 0.30 26.14
CA VAL A 528 0.37 0.69 27.48
C VAL A 528 -0.87 1.57 27.44
N GLY A 529 -1.61 1.61 28.55
CA GLY A 529 -2.64 2.61 28.77
C GLY A 529 -2.05 3.95 29.20
N LEU A 530 -2.72 5.04 28.84
CA LEU A 530 -2.39 6.39 29.30
C LEU A 530 -3.62 7.07 29.92
N LEU A 531 -3.40 7.75 31.02
CA LEU A 531 -4.35 8.63 31.68
C LEU A 531 -3.79 10.04 31.73
N THR A 532 -4.41 10.97 31.02
CA THR A 532 -4.00 12.39 31.00
C THR A 532 -4.18 13.04 32.37
N ASP A 533 -3.27 13.92 32.75
CA ASP A 533 -3.36 14.67 34.03
C ASP A 533 -4.62 15.54 34.09
N ASP A 534 -4.94 16.22 32.97
CA ASP A 534 -6.24 16.85 32.78
C ASP A 534 -7.20 15.82 32.15
N PRO A 535 -8.21 15.32 32.88
CA PRO A 535 -9.11 14.27 32.40
C PRO A 535 -9.94 14.68 31.17
N ASN A 536 -10.05 15.97 30.87
CA ASN A 536 -10.82 16.45 29.72
C ASN A 536 -10.00 16.49 28.41
N VAL A 537 -8.71 16.25 28.48
CA VAL A 537 -7.84 16.31 27.30
C VAL A 537 -7.83 14.95 26.61
N VAL A 538 -8.44 14.90 25.43
CA VAL A 538 -8.30 13.77 24.48
C VAL A 538 -7.04 14.03 23.66
N LEU A 539 -6.09 13.08 23.68
CA LEU A 539 -4.86 13.18 22.90
C LEU A 539 -5.13 12.94 21.41
N GLU A 540 -4.32 13.53 20.55
CA GLU A 540 -4.40 13.22 19.12
C GLU A 540 -3.82 11.83 18.83
N GLU A 541 -4.51 11.01 18.06
CA GLU A 541 -3.96 9.76 17.54
C GLU A 541 -2.74 10.06 16.66
N GLY A 542 -1.65 9.31 16.85
CA GLY A 542 -0.38 9.57 16.21
C GLY A 542 0.48 10.63 16.90
N ALA A 543 -0.01 11.33 17.94
CA ALA A 543 0.78 12.29 18.68
C ALA A 543 2.06 11.64 19.23
N GLN A 544 3.18 12.32 19.07
CA GLN A 544 4.49 11.83 19.52
C GLN A 544 4.62 11.92 21.04
N ILE A 545 5.33 10.97 21.61
CA ILE A 545 5.65 10.91 23.04
C ILE A 545 7.14 11.11 23.20
N VAL A 546 7.54 12.01 24.10
CA VAL A 546 8.93 12.33 24.42
C VAL A 546 9.22 12.14 25.91
N ALA A 547 10.44 11.79 26.24
CA ALA A 547 10.88 11.67 27.65
C ALA A 547 11.13 13.05 28.29
N ASP A 548 11.68 14.00 27.55
CA ASP A 548 11.95 15.37 27.99
C ASP A 548 11.43 16.39 26.96
N PRO A 549 10.40 17.18 27.26
CA PRO A 549 9.82 18.15 26.34
C PRO A 549 10.68 19.42 26.14
N ARG A 550 11.80 19.55 26.88
CA ARG A 550 12.74 20.71 26.75
C ARG A 550 13.81 20.46 25.70
N GLN A 551 13.82 19.31 25.04
CA GLN A 551 14.76 19.01 23.97
C GLN A 551 14.63 20.01 22.81
N PRO A 552 15.72 20.28 22.07
CA PRO A 552 15.62 21.03 20.82
C PRO A 552 14.83 20.26 19.76
N ILE A 553 14.18 21.00 18.87
CA ILE A 553 13.47 20.40 17.73
C ILE A 553 14.49 20.04 16.62
N PRO A 554 14.41 18.82 16.04
CA PRO A 554 13.41 17.76 16.29
C PRO A 554 13.67 17.00 17.62
N MET A 555 12.62 16.82 18.42
CA MET A 555 12.70 16.07 19.67
C MET A 555 12.87 14.58 19.41
N THR A 556 13.61 13.90 20.29
CA THR A 556 13.71 12.42 20.26
C THR A 556 12.42 11.81 20.75
N MET A 557 11.73 11.10 19.85
CA MET A 557 10.49 10.38 20.14
C MET A 557 10.80 9.03 20.82
N ILE A 558 10.10 8.72 21.89
CA ILE A 558 10.14 7.41 22.57
C ILE A 558 8.87 6.59 22.33
N GLY A 559 7.86 7.14 21.69
CA GLY A 559 6.60 6.47 21.41
C GLY A 559 5.59 7.38 20.71
N HIS A 560 4.40 6.85 20.51
CA HIS A 560 3.27 7.59 19.96
C HIS A 560 1.94 7.06 20.50
N VAL A 561 0.92 7.91 20.51
CA VAL A 561 -0.46 7.57 20.86
C VAL A 561 -1.08 6.76 19.72
N THR A 562 -1.68 5.61 20.01
CA THR A 562 -2.32 4.75 19.01
C THR A 562 -3.83 4.89 18.99
N SER A 563 -4.42 5.11 20.16
CA SER A 563 -5.87 5.28 20.35
C SER A 563 -6.12 6.29 21.46
N SER A 564 -7.09 7.19 21.31
CA SER A 564 -7.44 8.14 22.37
C SER A 564 -8.90 8.58 22.25
N TYR A 565 -9.65 8.47 23.34
CA TYR A 565 -11.08 8.72 23.35
C TYR A 565 -11.53 9.37 24.66
N TRP A 566 -12.62 10.14 24.59
CA TRP A 566 -13.40 10.48 25.76
C TRP A 566 -14.26 9.28 26.14
N SER A 567 -14.24 8.89 27.40
CA SER A 567 -15.11 7.84 27.93
C SER A 567 -16.17 8.48 28.83
N GLU A 568 -17.42 8.46 28.37
CA GLU A 568 -18.56 8.91 29.17
C GLU A 568 -18.80 7.98 30.40
N THR A 569 -18.48 6.69 30.25
CA THR A 569 -18.54 5.70 31.32
C THR A 569 -17.60 6.03 32.48
N LEU A 570 -16.42 6.54 32.18
CA LEU A 570 -15.37 6.83 33.16
C LEU A 570 -15.31 8.32 33.54
N GLY A 571 -16.00 9.19 32.81
CA GLY A 571 -15.98 10.64 32.97
C GLY A 571 -14.61 11.26 32.74
N ARG A 572 -13.81 10.66 31.85
CA ARG A 572 -12.48 11.15 31.49
C ARG A 572 -11.99 10.60 30.16
N SER A 573 -10.91 11.20 29.66
CA SER A 573 -10.17 10.64 28.53
C SER A 573 -9.32 9.44 28.92
N ILE A 574 -9.20 8.49 27.99
CA ILE A 574 -8.33 7.31 28.02
C ILE A 574 -7.54 7.23 26.72
N ALA A 575 -6.35 6.64 26.76
CA ALA A 575 -5.58 6.42 25.55
C ALA A 575 -4.74 5.15 25.63
N PHE A 576 -4.37 4.62 24.45
CA PHE A 576 -3.31 3.64 24.28
C PHE A 576 -2.12 4.28 23.60
N ALA A 577 -0.94 3.76 23.89
CA ALA A 577 0.29 4.22 23.26
C ALA A 577 1.33 3.10 23.15
N LEU A 578 2.10 3.13 22.08
CA LEU A 578 3.32 2.34 21.95
C LEU A 578 4.49 3.15 22.46
N VAL A 579 5.12 2.70 23.56
CA VAL A 579 6.17 3.43 24.28
C VAL A 579 7.39 2.54 24.49
N ALA A 580 8.58 3.04 24.20
CA ALA A 580 9.85 2.35 24.46
C ALA A 580 9.97 2.00 25.95
N GLY A 581 10.13 0.71 26.28
CA GLY A 581 10.17 0.22 27.66
C GLY A 581 8.88 0.47 28.45
N GLY A 582 7.73 0.53 27.77
CA GLY A 582 6.45 0.92 28.37
C GLY A 582 6.06 0.07 29.58
N HIS A 583 6.24 -1.25 29.52
CA HIS A 583 5.91 -2.16 30.62
C HIS A 583 6.85 -2.02 31.82
N GLU A 584 8.06 -1.48 31.63
CA GLU A 584 9.03 -1.21 32.68
C GLU A 584 8.77 0.13 33.38
N ASN A 585 8.02 1.04 32.73
CA ASN A 585 7.74 2.41 33.19
C ASN A 585 6.30 2.59 33.71
N MET A 586 5.70 1.58 34.29
CA MET A 586 4.34 1.67 34.84
C MET A 586 4.23 2.75 35.93
N SER A 587 3.20 3.58 35.83
CA SER A 587 2.97 4.78 36.66
C SER A 587 3.93 5.96 36.39
N GLY A 588 4.84 5.85 35.41
CA GLY A 588 5.69 6.96 34.97
C GLY A 588 4.88 8.04 34.27
N THR A 589 5.42 9.26 34.25
CA THR A 589 4.83 10.39 33.51
C THR A 589 5.51 10.50 32.14
N LEU A 590 4.71 10.70 31.11
CA LEU A 590 5.12 10.91 29.73
C LEU A 590 4.64 12.28 29.27
N HIS A 591 5.37 12.84 28.32
CA HIS A 591 5.06 14.17 27.77
C HIS A 591 4.64 14.02 26.31
N ILE A 592 3.51 14.61 25.96
CA ILE A 592 2.91 14.58 24.63
C ILE A 592 2.82 16.00 24.08
N PRO A 593 3.81 16.43 23.28
CA PRO A 593 3.76 17.71 22.59
C PRO A 593 2.63 17.71 21.54
N MET A 594 1.64 18.58 21.73
CA MET A 594 0.56 18.83 20.79
C MET A 594 0.56 20.32 20.39
N PRO A 595 -0.13 20.73 19.34
CA PRO A 595 -0.19 22.13 18.93
C PRO A 595 -0.55 23.06 20.10
N GLY A 596 0.32 24.03 20.41
CA GLY A 596 0.11 25.04 21.43
C GLY A 596 0.45 24.63 22.87
N LYS A 597 0.52 23.34 23.21
CA LYS A 597 0.81 22.90 24.59
C LYS A 597 1.36 21.47 24.63
N THR A 598 2.28 21.22 25.54
CA THR A 598 2.67 19.86 25.92
C THR A 598 1.74 19.34 27.02
N HIS A 599 1.15 18.19 26.82
CA HIS A 599 0.32 17.50 27.81
C HIS A 599 1.13 16.44 28.56
N GLU A 600 0.71 16.15 29.77
CA GLU A 600 1.26 15.08 30.57
C GLU A 600 0.24 13.95 30.72
N ALA A 601 0.74 12.71 30.70
CA ALA A 601 -0.08 11.54 30.96
C ALA A 601 0.69 10.50 31.77
N LYS A 602 -0.01 9.77 32.63
CA LYS A 602 0.53 8.66 33.41
C LYS A 602 0.37 7.36 32.67
N VAL A 603 1.40 6.55 32.68
CA VAL A 603 1.35 5.17 32.17
C VAL A 603 0.51 4.31 33.10
N SER A 604 -0.42 3.58 32.56
CA SER A 604 -1.34 2.67 33.26
C SER A 604 -1.47 1.33 32.55
N GLY A 605 -2.17 0.39 33.16
CA GLY A 605 -2.67 -0.78 32.45
C GLY A 605 -3.68 -0.39 31.38
N MET A 606 -3.87 -1.26 30.40
CA MET A 606 -4.79 -0.99 29.27
C MET A 606 -6.27 -1.16 29.65
N VAL A 607 -6.59 -1.91 30.70
CA VAL A 607 -7.99 -2.16 31.09
C VAL A 607 -8.46 -1.05 32.04
N PHE A 608 -9.36 -0.20 31.54
CA PHE A 608 -9.90 0.94 32.30
C PHE A 608 -11.28 0.65 32.94
N TYR A 609 -12.01 -0.31 32.36
CA TYR A 609 -13.37 -0.64 32.77
C TYR A 609 -13.53 -2.15 33.02
N ASP A 610 -14.19 -2.53 34.14
CA ASP A 610 -14.50 -3.91 34.52
C ASP A 610 -13.26 -4.84 34.41
N ALA A 611 -12.20 -4.50 35.16
CA ALA A 611 -10.91 -5.20 35.10
C ALA A 611 -11.04 -6.71 35.33
N GLU A 612 -11.95 -7.13 36.21
CA GLU A 612 -12.20 -8.54 36.54
C GLU A 612 -13.03 -9.28 35.48
N GLY A 613 -13.57 -8.59 34.49
CA GLY A 613 -14.39 -9.18 33.42
C GLY A 613 -15.74 -9.69 33.89
N ALA A 614 -16.26 -9.20 35.02
CA ALA A 614 -17.52 -9.68 35.62
C ALA A 614 -18.70 -9.54 34.64
N ARG A 615 -18.73 -8.46 33.84
CA ARG A 615 -19.77 -8.20 32.84
C ARG A 615 -19.79 -9.23 31.69
N LEU A 616 -18.72 -9.90 31.43
CA LEU A 616 -18.64 -10.94 30.39
C LEU A 616 -19.25 -12.27 30.85
N HIS A 617 -19.34 -12.51 32.16
CA HIS A 617 -19.71 -13.80 32.74
C HIS A 617 -21.14 -13.84 33.33
N VAL A 618 -21.91 -12.78 33.16
CA VAL A 618 -23.33 -12.72 33.60
C VAL A 618 -24.27 -13.49 32.69
#